data_46c68c0280a282d37f7816e1e235905d
#
_entry.id   46c68c0280a282d37f7816e1e235905d
#
_cell.length_a   1.000
_cell.length_b   1.000
_cell.length_c   1.000
_cell.angle_alpha   90.00
_cell.angle_beta   90.00
_cell.angle_gamma   90.00
#
_symmetry.space_group_name_H-M   'P 1'
#
loop_
_entity.id
_entity.type
_entity.pdbx_description
1 polymer ?
#
loop_
_entity_poly.entity_id
_entity_poly.type
_entity_poly.pdbx_seq_one_letter_code
_entity_poly.pdbx_strand_id
1 'polypeptide(L)'
;LMGGKYRENASVEVARNVPGFDIVLMGHDHARELKKIKNIAGDSVLIMDPASKGIVVANADVTLKLRKGKVIEKHIDGALTDMKDYAASEDFMKHFAPQFNAVQDFVSKKIGSFTETISTRPAYFGSSAFIDLIHLLQLEITNADISLAAPLSYDTEINKGDVFVSDMFNLYKYENMLYTMKLSGKEVKDALEMSYNLWTNQMKSADDHLLLFRKQRREGATDRASFQNFSF
;
A
#
# COMPACT_ATOMS: atom_id res chain seq x y z
N LEU A 1 7.90 -7.08 10.74
CA LEU A 1 6.61 -7.55 10.30
C LEU A 1 6.49 -9.02 10.58
N MET A 2 5.62 -9.37 11.45
CA MET A 2 5.28 -10.77 11.69
C MET A 2 4.40 -11.22 10.53
N GLY A 3 4.86 -12.20 9.77
CA GLY A 3 4.26 -12.64 8.53
C GLY A 3 2.75 -12.75 8.62
N GLY A 4 2.05 -12.12 7.67
CA GLY A 4 0.64 -12.37 7.43
C GLY A 4 0.44 -13.83 7.01
N LYS A 5 -0.81 -14.24 6.82
CA LYS A 5 -1.20 -15.61 6.42
C LYS A 5 -0.37 -16.18 5.25
N TYR A 6 0.18 -15.31 4.40
CA TYR A 6 0.96 -15.67 3.21
C TYR A 6 2.47 -15.52 3.37
N ARG A 7 3.00 -15.14 4.56
CA ARG A 7 4.43 -14.95 4.86
C ARG A 7 5.17 -14.04 3.88
N GLU A 8 4.50 -13.04 3.33
CA GLU A 8 5.09 -12.11 2.36
C GLU A 8 6.20 -11.25 2.98
N ASN A 9 6.12 -10.99 4.28
CA ASN A 9 7.06 -10.14 5.01
C ASN A 9 8.05 -10.98 5.81
N ALA A 10 9.17 -11.29 5.19
CA ALA A 10 10.20 -12.12 5.81
C ALA A 10 11.35 -11.33 6.46
N SER A 11 11.36 -9.98 6.38
CA SER A 11 12.50 -9.15 6.81
C SER A 11 12.95 -9.42 8.24
N VAL A 12 12.02 -9.49 9.19
CA VAL A 12 12.33 -9.77 10.60
C VAL A 12 12.76 -11.23 10.79
N GLU A 13 12.19 -12.17 10.06
CA GLU A 13 12.59 -13.58 10.10
C GLU A 13 14.01 -13.77 9.54
N VAL A 14 14.34 -13.10 8.44
CA VAL A 14 15.68 -13.08 7.86
C VAL A 14 16.68 -12.48 8.85
N ALA A 15 16.39 -11.30 9.39
CA ALA A 15 17.24 -10.66 10.39
C ALA A 15 17.50 -11.52 11.63
N ARG A 16 16.52 -12.33 12.02
CA ARG A 16 16.64 -13.22 13.20
C ARG A 16 17.38 -14.51 12.89
N ASN A 17 17.13 -15.12 11.75
CA ASN A 17 17.55 -16.49 11.45
C ASN A 17 18.82 -16.57 10.57
N VAL A 18 19.23 -15.46 9.95
CA VAL A 18 20.41 -15.39 9.10
C VAL A 18 21.47 -14.51 9.77
N PRO A 19 22.57 -15.09 10.28
CA PRO A 19 23.68 -14.32 10.86
C PRO A 19 24.39 -13.45 9.83
N GLY A 20 25.04 -12.37 10.31
CA GLY A 20 25.88 -11.49 9.49
C GLY A 20 25.20 -10.20 9.03
N PHE A 21 23.91 -10.04 9.27
CA PHE A 21 23.24 -8.74 9.09
C PHE A 21 23.46 -7.85 10.31
N ASP A 22 23.82 -6.60 10.05
CA ASP A 22 23.93 -5.54 11.05
C ASP A 22 22.71 -4.64 11.05
N ILE A 23 22.20 -4.35 9.85
CA ILE A 23 21.06 -3.46 9.60
C ILE A 23 20.17 -4.13 8.57
N VAL A 24 18.87 -4.08 8.78
CA VAL A 24 17.84 -4.46 7.82
C VAL A 24 16.90 -3.29 7.62
N LEU A 25 16.93 -2.71 6.42
CA LEU A 25 15.98 -1.72 5.96
C LEU A 25 14.80 -2.45 5.34
N MET A 26 13.60 -2.11 5.76
CA MET A 26 12.38 -2.72 5.25
C MET A 26 11.35 -1.66 4.87
N GLY A 27 10.27 -2.08 4.23
CA GLY A 27 9.19 -1.22 3.78
C GLY A 27 8.02 -2.05 3.28
N HIS A 28 7.23 -1.50 2.35
CA HIS A 28 6.05 -2.08 1.71
C HIS A 28 4.77 -2.03 2.55
N ASP A 29 4.82 -2.28 3.84
CA ASP A 29 3.64 -2.22 4.71
C ASP A 29 3.32 -0.81 5.23
N HIS A 30 4.14 0.17 4.84
CA HIS A 30 4.02 1.57 5.21
C HIS A 30 4.09 1.81 6.73
N ALA A 31 4.65 0.88 7.48
CA ALA A 31 4.82 1.02 8.92
C ALA A 31 5.98 1.96 9.25
N ARG A 32 5.95 2.54 10.44
CA ARG A 32 7.07 3.27 11.00
C ARG A 32 7.65 2.43 12.14
N GLU A 33 8.84 1.87 11.93
CA GLU A 33 9.45 0.98 12.92
C GLU A 33 10.96 1.22 13.06
N LEU A 34 11.43 1.28 14.29
CA LEU A 34 12.83 1.32 14.66
C LEU A 34 13.03 0.42 15.86
N LYS A 35 13.78 -0.67 15.69
CA LYS A 35 14.06 -1.60 16.79
C LYS A 35 15.37 -2.35 16.58
N LYS A 36 15.94 -2.86 17.65
CA LYS A 36 17.04 -3.82 17.63
C LYS A 36 16.52 -5.20 18.04
N ILE A 37 16.88 -6.22 17.30
CA ILE A 37 16.56 -7.62 17.62
C ILE A 37 17.85 -8.45 17.75
N LYS A 38 17.78 -9.58 18.45
CA LYS A 38 18.87 -10.55 18.47
C LYS A 38 18.65 -11.59 17.38
N ASN A 39 19.73 -11.90 16.64
CA ASN A 39 19.75 -13.03 15.71
C ASN A 39 20.12 -14.34 16.44
N ILE A 40 20.09 -15.45 15.72
CA ILE A 40 20.41 -16.78 16.28
C ILE A 40 21.87 -16.92 16.74
N ALA A 41 22.76 -16.05 16.28
CA ALA A 41 24.18 -15.99 16.73
C ALA A 41 24.38 -15.08 17.96
N GLY A 42 23.33 -14.42 18.44
CA GLY A 42 23.35 -13.48 19.56
C GLY A 42 23.72 -12.04 19.19
N ASP A 43 23.99 -11.75 17.90
CA ASP A 43 24.31 -10.41 17.44
C ASP A 43 23.06 -9.53 17.42
N SER A 44 23.30 -8.22 17.57
CA SER A 44 22.22 -7.22 17.50
C SER A 44 22.04 -6.74 16.06
N VAL A 45 20.83 -6.84 15.53
CA VAL A 45 20.46 -6.37 14.20
C VAL A 45 19.50 -5.19 14.33
N LEU A 46 19.84 -4.06 13.70
CA LEU A 46 19.00 -2.87 13.64
C LEU A 46 17.95 -3.04 12.53
N ILE A 47 16.67 -2.92 12.87
CA ILE A 47 15.55 -2.96 11.94
C ILE A 47 15.00 -1.54 11.78
N MET A 48 14.82 -1.08 10.55
CA MET A 48 14.31 0.25 10.24
C MET A 48 13.26 0.19 9.13
N ASP A 49 12.10 0.81 9.38
CA ASP A 49 11.03 1.03 8.41
C ASP A 49 10.61 2.51 8.43
N PRO A 50 10.88 3.29 7.37
CA PRO A 50 10.61 4.72 7.34
C PRO A 50 9.18 5.07 6.90
N ALA A 51 8.24 4.17 6.98
CA ALA A 51 6.87 4.33 6.48
C ALA A 51 6.83 4.50 4.94
N SER A 52 6.06 5.47 4.44
CA SER A 52 5.87 5.69 3.01
C SER A 52 5.88 7.17 2.65
N LYS A 53 5.91 7.46 1.34
CA LYS A 53 5.79 8.82 0.76
C LYS A 53 6.93 9.79 1.14
N GLY A 54 8.04 9.29 1.68
CA GLY A 54 9.16 10.13 2.09
C GLY A 54 8.87 11.06 3.28
N ILE A 55 7.82 10.79 4.04
CA ILE A 55 7.48 11.59 5.24
C ILE A 55 8.46 11.37 6.39
N VAL A 56 9.16 10.24 6.36
CA VAL A 56 10.20 9.87 7.32
C VAL A 56 11.42 9.37 6.56
N VAL A 57 12.61 9.70 7.04
CA VAL A 57 13.89 9.18 6.54
C VAL A 57 14.54 8.32 7.63
N ALA A 58 15.00 7.13 7.25
CA ALA A 58 15.79 6.27 8.12
C ALA A 58 17.27 6.66 8.03
N ASN A 59 17.88 6.98 9.17
CA ASN A 59 19.31 7.28 9.30
C ASN A 59 19.96 6.18 10.11
N ALA A 60 21.02 5.57 9.59
CA ALA A 60 21.81 4.58 10.29
C ALA A 60 23.25 5.08 10.41
N ASP A 61 23.73 5.19 11.64
CA ASP A 61 25.08 5.59 11.98
C ASP A 61 25.92 4.35 12.31
N VAL A 62 27.01 4.17 11.58
CA VAL A 62 27.94 3.04 11.76
C VAL A 62 29.32 3.58 12.14
N THR A 63 29.72 3.33 13.38
CA THR A 63 31.06 3.68 13.88
C THR A 63 31.91 2.44 13.98
N LEU A 64 33.06 2.44 13.32
CA LEU A 64 34.00 1.36 13.32
C LEU A 64 35.30 1.77 13.96
N LYS A 65 35.81 0.98 14.90
CA LYS A 65 37.15 1.12 15.45
C LYS A 65 38.10 0.09 14.79
N LEU A 66 39.12 0.62 14.15
CA LEU A 66 40.07 -0.20 13.42
C LEU A 66 41.41 -0.33 14.18
N ARG A 67 41.99 -1.53 14.16
CA ARG A 67 43.35 -1.78 14.60
C ARG A 67 44.08 -2.63 13.55
N LYS A 68 45.15 -2.09 13.01
CA LYS A 68 45.94 -2.77 11.95
C LYS A 68 45.07 -3.19 10.74
N GLY A 69 44.13 -2.34 10.32
CA GLY A 69 43.21 -2.58 9.20
C GLY A 69 42.06 -3.56 9.50
N LYS A 70 41.94 -4.07 10.73
CA LYS A 70 40.83 -4.96 11.13
C LYS A 70 39.88 -4.23 12.04
N VAL A 71 38.58 -4.45 11.82
CA VAL A 71 37.54 -3.97 12.72
C VAL A 71 37.65 -4.70 14.05
N ILE A 72 37.83 -3.97 15.16
CA ILE A 72 37.88 -4.50 16.52
C ILE A 72 36.67 -4.11 17.36
N GLU A 73 35.92 -3.11 16.92
CA GLU A 73 34.70 -2.67 17.57
C GLU A 73 33.78 -2.06 16.52
N LYS A 74 32.48 -2.32 16.64
CA LYS A 74 31.47 -1.81 15.76
C LYS A 74 30.29 -1.32 16.61
N HIS A 75 29.87 -0.08 16.40
CA HIS A 75 28.70 0.50 17.02
C HIS A 75 27.73 0.92 15.92
N ILE A 76 26.46 0.53 16.06
CA ILE A 76 25.40 0.82 15.10
C ILE A 76 24.22 1.41 15.86
N ASP A 77 23.81 2.58 15.42
CA ASP A 77 22.64 3.27 15.91
C ASP A 77 21.75 3.73 14.75
N GLY A 78 20.51 4.07 15.04
CA GLY A 78 19.57 4.52 14.05
C GLY A 78 18.56 5.50 14.56
N ALA A 79 18.03 6.31 13.66
CA ALA A 79 16.97 7.25 13.91
C ALA A 79 15.98 7.28 12.76
N LEU A 80 14.73 7.60 13.07
CA LEU A 80 13.69 7.91 12.09
C LEU A 80 13.40 9.41 12.20
N THR A 81 13.76 10.15 11.15
CA THR A 81 13.67 11.62 11.10
C THR A 81 12.44 12.03 10.31
N ASP A 82 11.55 12.79 10.91
CA ASP A 82 10.39 13.38 10.24
C ASP A 82 10.83 14.50 9.29
N MET A 83 10.39 14.44 8.03
CA MET A 83 10.77 15.39 7.00
C MET A 83 9.92 16.68 7.00
N LYS A 84 8.81 16.71 7.73
CA LYS A 84 7.92 17.88 7.82
C LYS A 84 8.61 19.15 8.34
N ASP A 85 9.68 18.98 9.11
CA ASP A 85 10.41 20.07 9.76
C ASP A 85 11.58 20.60 8.90
N TYR A 86 11.77 20.03 7.72
CA TYR A 86 12.83 20.39 6.78
C TYR A 86 12.24 21.10 5.56
N ALA A 87 12.86 22.21 5.19
CA ALA A 87 12.56 22.88 3.93
C ALA A 87 13.01 22.05 2.73
N ALA A 88 12.28 22.14 1.62
CA ALA A 88 12.71 21.53 0.37
C ALA A 88 14.03 22.16 -0.10
N SER A 89 14.96 21.35 -0.61
CA SER A 89 16.21 21.84 -1.19
C SER A 89 15.93 22.69 -2.44
N GLU A 90 16.37 23.93 -2.43
CA GLU A 90 16.21 24.84 -3.56
C GLU A 90 16.89 24.32 -4.83
N ASP A 91 18.09 23.76 -4.69
CA ASP A 91 18.84 23.19 -5.81
C ASP A 91 18.11 21.98 -6.41
N PHE A 92 17.54 21.10 -5.57
CA PHE A 92 16.72 19.98 -6.01
C PHE A 92 15.48 20.47 -6.76
N MET A 93 14.75 21.41 -6.19
CA MET A 93 13.54 21.96 -6.80
C MET A 93 13.85 22.63 -8.15
N LYS A 94 14.93 23.39 -8.23
CA LYS A 94 15.38 24.03 -9.48
C LYS A 94 15.80 22.99 -10.54
N HIS A 95 16.52 21.97 -10.12
CA HIS A 95 16.99 20.91 -11.04
C HIS A 95 15.84 20.13 -11.66
N PHE A 96 14.81 19.79 -10.88
CA PHE A 96 13.67 19.00 -11.32
C PHE A 96 12.45 19.81 -11.77
N ALA A 97 12.53 21.14 -11.77
CA ALA A 97 11.42 22.00 -12.19
C ALA A 97 10.90 21.67 -13.61
N PRO A 98 11.75 21.40 -14.63
CA PRO A 98 11.24 21.06 -15.96
C PRO A 98 10.39 19.78 -15.97
N GLN A 99 10.82 18.74 -15.25
CA GLN A 99 10.09 17.46 -15.15
C GLN A 99 8.80 17.64 -14.36
N PHE A 100 8.86 18.37 -13.25
CA PHE A 100 7.68 18.69 -12.46
C PHE A 100 6.62 19.43 -13.29
N ASN A 101 7.02 20.47 -14.02
CA ASN A 101 6.11 21.22 -14.87
C ASN A 101 5.52 20.36 -15.99
N ALA A 102 6.33 19.53 -16.64
CA ALA A 102 5.85 18.62 -17.68
C ALA A 102 4.80 17.62 -17.14
N VAL A 103 4.99 17.12 -15.91
CA VAL A 103 3.98 16.26 -15.24
C VAL A 103 2.73 17.08 -14.94
N GLN A 104 2.86 18.30 -14.40
CA GLN A 104 1.70 19.14 -14.10
C GLN A 104 0.88 19.46 -15.38
N ASP A 105 1.56 19.79 -16.47
CA ASP A 105 0.93 20.05 -17.77
C ASP A 105 0.19 18.80 -18.30
N PHE A 106 0.76 17.61 -18.08
CA PHE A 106 0.14 16.37 -18.48
C PHE A 106 -1.09 16.03 -17.64
N VAL A 107 -0.97 16.07 -16.32
CA VAL A 107 -2.07 15.66 -15.42
C VAL A 107 -3.23 16.66 -15.38
N SER A 108 -3.00 17.92 -15.75
CA SER A 108 -4.02 18.96 -15.84
C SER A 108 -4.82 18.95 -17.16
N LYS A 109 -4.52 18.03 -18.09
CA LYS A 109 -5.29 17.93 -19.34
C LYS A 109 -6.70 17.44 -19.05
N LYS A 110 -7.69 18.20 -19.49
CA LYS A 110 -9.09 17.80 -19.49
C LYS A 110 -9.30 16.66 -20.47
N ILE A 111 -9.95 15.57 -20.02
CA ILE A 111 -10.22 14.37 -20.82
C ILE A 111 -11.72 14.11 -21.01
N GLY A 112 -12.57 14.79 -20.25
CA GLY A 112 -14.02 14.61 -20.34
C GLY A 112 -14.76 15.40 -19.28
N SER A 113 -15.98 14.95 -18.97
CA SER A 113 -16.77 15.47 -17.87
C SER A 113 -17.73 14.41 -17.33
N PHE A 114 -18.02 14.46 -16.04
CA PHE A 114 -19.08 13.67 -15.42
C PHE A 114 -20.33 14.53 -15.17
N THR A 115 -21.49 13.94 -15.41
CA THR A 115 -22.79 14.58 -15.13
C THR A 115 -23.16 14.50 -13.65
N GLU A 116 -22.56 13.57 -12.92
CA GLU A 116 -22.77 13.35 -11.49
C GLU A 116 -21.44 13.02 -10.79
N THR A 117 -21.38 13.28 -9.49
CA THR A 117 -20.24 12.83 -8.67
C THR A 117 -20.30 11.31 -8.51
N ILE A 118 -19.19 10.63 -8.74
CA ILE A 118 -19.05 9.17 -8.53
C ILE A 118 -18.17 8.89 -7.32
N SER A 119 -18.54 7.88 -6.53
CA SER A 119 -17.88 7.55 -5.26
C SER A 119 -17.67 6.05 -5.11
N THR A 120 -16.60 5.66 -4.40
CA THR A 120 -16.31 4.27 -4.07
C THR A 120 -17.14 3.73 -2.91
N ARG A 121 -17.70 4.58 -2.05
CA ARG A 121 -18.45 4.16 -0.84
C ARG A 121 -19.58 3.16 -1.09
N PRO A 122 -20.46 3.36 -2.08
CA PRO A 122 -21.55 2.42 -2.34
C PRO A 122 -21.06 1.01 -2.68
N ALA A 123 -19.87 0.85 -3.28
CA ALA A 123 -19.33 -0.44 -3.69
C ALA A 123 -19.14 -1.45 -2.54
N TYR A 124 -19.15 -1.00 -1.30
CA TYR A 124 -19.05 -1.88 -0.13
C TYR A 124 -20.38 -2.55 0.24
N PHE A 125 -21.50 -2.07 -0.33
CA PHE A 125 -22.85 -2.52 0.00
C PHE A 125 -23.70 -2.82 -1.25
N GLY A 126 -23.17 -2.59 -2.45
CA GLY A 126 -23.87 -2.78 -3.71
C GLY A 126 -23.15 -2.14 -4.88
N SER A 127 -23.88 -1.81 -5.95
CA SER A 127 -23.33 -1.13 -7.11
C SER A 127 -22.82 0.27 -6.78
N SER A 128 -21.77 0.67 -7.49
CA SER A 128 -21.18 2.00 -7.40
C SER A 128 -20.80 2.47 -8.80
N ALA A 129 -21.27 3.62 -9.23
CA ALA A 129 -20.89 4.19 -10.52
C ALA A 129 -19.39 4.32 -10.73
N PHE A 130 -18.63 4.48 -9.63
CA PHE A 130 -17.16 4.51 -9.66
C PHE A 130 -16.56 3.15 -10.06
N ILE A 131 -17.04 2.06 -9.46
CA ILE A 131 -16.55 0.71 -9.77
C ILE A 131 -17.15 0.19 -11.06
N ASP A 132 -18.42 0.52 -11.34
CA ASP A 132 -19.08 0.16 -12.59
C ASP A 132 -18.35 0.75 -13.80
N LEU A 133 -17.81 1.98 -13.69
CA LEU A 133 -16.97 2.56 -14.73
C LEU A 133 -15.70 1.72 -14.99
N ILE A 134 -15.06 1.22 -13.94
CA ILE A 134 -13.88 0.34 -14.08
C ILE A 134 -14.29 -0.97 -14.76
N HIS A 135 -15.39 -1.58 -14.34
CA HIS A 135 -15.91 -2.81 -14.94
C HIS A 135 -16.24 -2.63 -16.42
N LEU A 136 -16.96 -1.56 -16.78
CA LEU A 136 -17.31 -1.24 -18.17
C LEU A 136 -16.06 -1.08 -19.04
N LEU A 137 -15.05 -0.35 -18.57
CA LEU A 137 -13.79 -0.18 -19.30
C LEU A 137 -13.06 -1.51 -19.50
N GLN A 138 -12.99 -2.35 -18.46
CA GLN A 138 -12.35 -3.65 -18.56
C GLN A 138 -13.07 -4.57 -19.55
N LEU A 139 -14.40 -4.62 -19.50
CA LEU A 139 -15.22 -5.42 -20.41
C LEU A 139 -15.12 -4.93 -21.86
N GLU A 140 -15.15 -3.62 -22.08
CA GLU A 140 -15.02 -3.02 -23.41
C GLU A 140 -13.65 -3.31 -24.03
N ILE A 141 -12.57 -3.17 -23.25
CA ILE A 141 -11.19 -3.42 -23.72
C ILE A 141 -10.96 -4.91 -24.03
N THR A 142 -11.50 -5.81 -23.21
CA THR A 142 -11.18 -7.25 -23.28
C THR A 142 -12.22 -8.08 -24.00
N ASN A 143 -13.44 -7.58 -24.17
CA ASN A 143 -14.60 -8.35 -24.65
C ASN A 143 -14.84 -9.64 -23.83
N ALA A 144 -14.53 -9.58 -22.52
CA ALA A 144 -14.75 -10.69 -21.58
C ALA A 144 -16.21 -10.70 -21.10
N ASP A 145 -16.67 -11.84 -20.57
CA ASP A 145 -18.03 -11.99 -20.03
C ASP A 145 -18.15 -11.44 -18.60
N ILE A 146 -17.06 -11.41 -17.85
CA ILE A 146 -17.02 -11.03 -16.44
C ILE A 146 -15.81 -10.14 -16.19
N SER A 147 -16.00 -9.11 -15.36
CA SER A 147 -14.93 -8.23 -14.88
C SER A 147 -14.82 -8.33 -13.36
N LEU A 148 -13.60 -8.39 -12.85
CA LEU A 148 -13.29 -8.39 -11.42
C LEU A 148 -12.44 -7.15 -11.09
N ALA A 149 -12.91 -6.36 -10.13
CA ALA A 149 -12.20 -5.18 -9.64
C ALA A 149 -12.36 -5.07 -8.12
N ALA A 150 -11.51 -4.26 -7.49
CA ALA A 150 -11.62 -3.94 -6.08
C ALA A 150 -11.64 -2.42 -5.89
N PRO A 151 -12.49 -1.88 -5.02
CA PRO A 151 -12.37 -0.48 -4.63
C PRO A 151 -11.07 -0.31 -3.85
N LEU A 152 -10.12 0.42 -4.43
CA LEU A 152 -8.78 0.62 -3.88
C LEU A 152 -8.75 1.61 -2.72
N SER A 153 -9.85 2.33 -2.50
CA SER A 153 -10.05 3.29 -1.42
C SER A 153 -11.50 3.26 -0.97
N TYR A 154 -11.73 3.43 0.32
CA TYR A 154 -13.10 3.51 0.88
C TYR A 154 -13.79 4.83 0.55
N ASP A 155 -13.04 5.91 0.42
CA ASP A 155 -13.56 7.27 0.44
C ASP A 155 -12.93 8.11 -0.68
N THR A 156 -13.01 7.59 -1.90
CA THR A 156 -12.56 8.30 -3.09
C THR A 156 -13.77 8.75 -3.90
N GLU A 157 -13.74 10.00 -4.34
CA GLU A 157 -14.76 10.60 -5.18
C GLU A 157 -14.13 11.30 -6.37
N ILE A 158 -14.84 11.31 -7.49
CA ILE A 158 -14.59 12.19 -8.62
C ILE A 158 -15.82 13.04 -8.80
N ASN A 159 -15.65 14.34 -8.68
CA ASN A 159 -16.77 15.28 -8.68
C ASN A 159 -17.40 15.42 -10.06
N LYS A 160 -18.70 15.76 -10.06
CA LYS A 160 -19.41 16.26 -11.23
C LYS A 160 -18.65 17.45 -11.84
N GLY A 161 -18.58 17.50 -13.15
CA GLY A 161 -17.93 18.58 -13.89
C GLY A 161 -16.78 18.08 -14.75
N ASP A 162 -15.82 18.92 -15.00
CA ASP A 162 -14.65 18.59 -15.82
C ASP A 162 -13.80 17.51 -15.16
N VAL A 163 -13.33 16.58 -15.97
CA VAL A 163 -12.49 15.45 -15.56
C VAL A 163 -11.11 15.60 -16.23
N PHE A 164 -10.09 15.47 -15.43
CA PHE A 164 -8.70 15.64 -15.82
C PHE A 164 -7.93 14.30 -15.75
N VAL A 165 -6.77 14.23 -16.37
CA VAL A 165 -5.89 13.06 -16.27
C VAL A 165 -5.58 12.74 -14.81
N SER A 166 -5.41 13.75 -13.94
CA SER A 166 -5.18 13.58 -12.50
C SER A 166 -6.28 12.79 -11.81
N ASP A 167 -7.54 12.89 -12.26
CA ASP A 167 -8.66 12.18 -11.66
C ASP A 167 -8.60 10.68 -11.92
N MET A 168 -7.94 10.28 -13.02
CA MET A 168 -7.74 8.86 -13.35
C MET A 168 -6.84 8.15 -12.36
N PHE A 169 -5.89 8.86 -11.74
CA PHE A 169 -5.09 8.30 -10.65
C PHE A 169 -5.90 8.09 -9.36
N ASN A 170 -7.01 8.79 -9.20
CA ASN A 170 -7.98 8.51 -8.14
C ASN A 170 -8.84 7.30 -8.47
N LEU A 171 -9.21 7.14 -9.75
CA LEU A 171 -10.02 6.01 -10.23
C LEU A 171 -9.22 4.70 -10.14
N TYR A 172 -7.98 4.71 -10.67
CA TYR A 172 -7.10 3.55 -10.65
C TYR A 172 -5.63 3.99 -10.55
N LYS A 173 -5.07 3.93 -9.35
CA LYS A 173 -3.76 4.52 -9.02
C LYS A 173 -2.55 3.61 -9.24
N TYR A 174 -2.78 2.33 -9.59
CA TYR A 174 -1.71 1.36 -9.76
C TYR A 174 -1.50 1.02 -11.23
N GLU A 175 -0.25 0.93 -11.65
CA GLU A 175 0.14 0.45 -12.96
C GLU A 175 0.10 -1.09 -12.97
N ASN A 176 -1.05 -1.65 -13.29
CA ASN A 176 -1.26 -3.09 -13.39
C ASN A 176 -1.57 -3.48 -14.83
N MET A 177 -1.18 -4.69 -15.19
CA MET A 177 -1.58 -5.29 -16.46
C MET A 177 -3.00 -5.84 -16.35
N LEU A 178 -3.81 -5.61 -17.39
CA LEU A 178 -5.12 -6.24 -17.50
C LEU A 178 -4.97 -7.63 -18.10
N TYR A 179 -5.47 -8.64 -17.40
CA TYR A 179 -5.41 -10.03 -17.82
C TYR A 179 -6.81 -10.58 -18.10
N THR A 180 -6.92 -11.38 -19.18
CA THR A 180 -8.09 -12.20 -19.47
C THR A 180 -7.76 -13.66 -19.19
N MET A 181 -8.65 -14.36 -18.50
CA MET A 181 -8.50 -15.78 -18.17
C MET A 181 -9.74 -16.54 -18.60
N LYS A 182 -9.56 -17.76 -19.11
CA LYS A 182 -10.67 -18.67 -19.35
C LYS A 182 -10.90 -19.50 -18.08
N LEU A 183 -12.04 -19.31 -17.44
CA LEU A 183 -12.40 -19.96 -16.19
C LEU A 183 -13.72 -20.73 -16.37
N SER A 184 -13.85 -21.84 -15.65
CA SER A 184 -15.13 -22.54 -15.48
C SER A 184 -16.00 -21.82 -14.46
N GLY A 185 -17.32 -22.04 -14.50
CA GLY A 185 -18.22 -21.49 -13.49
C GLY A 185 -17.87 -21.91 -12.06
N LYS A 186 -17.26 -23.10 -11.89
CA LYS A 186 -16.76 -23.54 -10.58
C LYS A 186 -15.59 -22.68 -10.09
N GLU A 187 -14.62 -22.41 -10.94
CA GLU A 187 -13.46 -21.57 -10.58
C GLU A 187 -13.87 -20.15 -10.27
N VAL A 188 -14.80 -19.56 -11.03
CA VAL A 188 -15.39 -18.26 -10.71
C VAL A 188 -16.05 -18.29 -9.34
N LYS A 189 -16.90 -19.31 -9.06
CA LYS A 189 -17.53 -19.44 -7.75
C LYS A 189 -16.51 -19.58 -6.62
N ASP A 190 -15.50 -20.41 -6.80
CA ASP A 190 -14.46 -20.63 -5.77
C ASP A 190 -13.69 -19.33 -5.49
N ALA A 191 -13.40 -18.51 -6.51
CA ALA A 191 -12.76 -17.20 -6.34
C ALA A 191 -13.66 -16.21 -5.58
N LEU A 192 -14.96 -16.20 -5.88
CA LEU A 192 -15.95 -15.38 -5.16
C LEU A 192 -16.05 -15.78 -3.69
N GLU A 193 -16.20 -17.08 -3.41
CA GLU A 193 -16.27 -17.61 -2.05
C GLU A 193 -15.00 -17.30 -1.25
N MET A 194 -13.83 -17.43 -1.87
CA MET A 194 -12.56 -17.06 -1.24
C MET A 194 -12.51 -15.58 -0.89
N SER A 195 -12.95 -14.72 -1.80
CA SER A 195 -12.99 -13.28 -1.59
C SER A 195 -13.95 -12.89 -0.46
N TYR A 196 -15.18 -13.40 -0.50
CA TYR A 196 -16.17 -13.11 0.55
C TYR A 196 -15.74 -13.62 1.92
N ASN A 197 -15.09 -14.77 2.03
CA ASN A 197 -14.57 -15.29 3.29
C ASN A 197 -13.50 -14.41 3.94
N LEU A 198 -12.93 -13.45 3.21
CA LEU A 198 -11.95 -12.51 3.76
C LEU A 198 -12.59 -11.36 4.53
N TRP A 199 -13.84 -11.05 4.28
CA TRP A 199 -14.48 -9.85 4.83
C TRP A 199 -15.92 -10.04 5.31
N THR A 200 -16.59 -11.15 4.98
CA THR A 200 -17.93 -11.46 5.51
C THR A 200 -17.85 -12.36 6.74
N ASN A 201 -18.74 -12.13 7.69
CA ASN A 201 -18.90 -12.93 8.90
C ASN A 201 -20.07 -13.91 8.72
N GLN A 202 -19.96 -15.07 9.38
CA GLN A 202 -21.12 -15.92 9.62
C GLN A 202 -21.82 -15.43 10.88
N MET A 203 -22.93 -14.72 10.72
CA MET A 203 -23.74 -14.23 11.85
C MET A 203 -24.28 -15.41 12.66
N LYS A 204 -24.05 -15.39 13.96
CA LYS A 204 -24.55 -16.38 14.93
C LYS A 204 -25.71 -15.84 15.74
N SER A 205 -25.90 -14.52 15.73
CA SER A 205 -26.98 -13.81 16.41
C SER A 205 -27.41 -12.60 15.57
N ALA A 206 -28.56 -12.02 15.90
CA ALA A 206 -29.04 -10.80 15.24
C ALA A 206 -28.15 -9.56 15.55
N ASP A 207 -27.35 -9.63 16.60
CA ASP A 207 -26.45 -8.55 17.02
C ASP A 207 -25.07 -8.64 16.36
N ASP A 208 -24.79 -9.73 15.65
CA ASP A 208 -23.52 -9.90 14.95
C ASP A 208 -23.45 -9.01 13.70
N HIS A 209 -22.29 -8.44 13.49
CA HIS A 209 -22.05 -7.66 12.28
C HIS A 209 -21.75 -8.56 11.08
N LEU A 210 -22.39 -8.26 9.91
CA LEU A 210 -22.17 -9.02 8.69
C LEU A 210 -20.74 -8.93 8.19
N LEU A 211 -20.07 -7.80 8.39
CA LEU A 211 -18.71 -7.57 7.93
C LEU A 211 -17.69 -7.85 9.03
N LEU A 212 -16.57 -8.46 8.63
CA LEU A 212 -15.41 -8.65 9.50
C LEU A 212 -14.57 -7.40 9.52
N PHE A 213 -14.52 -6.73 10.66
CA PHE A 213 -13.64 -5.59 10.89
C PHE A 213 -12.31 -6.07 11.46
N ARG A 214 -11.23 -5.92 10.71
CA ARG A 214 -9.88 -6.15 11.25
C ARG A 214 -9.44 -4.93 12.03
N LYS A 215 -9.34 -5.06 13.34
CA LYS A 215 -8.63 -4.08 14.17
C LYS A 215 -7.12 -4.21 13.91
N GLN A 216 -6.60 -3.45 12.99
CA GLN A 216 -5.15 -3.25 12.92
C GLN A 216 -4.78 -2.25 14.02
N ARG A 217 -4.28 -2.76 15.14
CA ARG A 217 -3.57 -1.92 16.10
C ARG A 217 -2.25 -1.51 15.46
N ARG A 218 -2.21 -0.33 14.89
CA ARG A 218 -0.98 0.42 14.68
C ARG A 218 -0.79 1.31 15.90
N GLU A 219 0.38 1.27 16.51
CA GLU A 219 0.75 2.23 17.55
C GLU A 219 0.57 3.66 16.99
N GLY A 220 -0.29 4.47 17.62
CA GLY A 220 -0.60 5.81 17.16
C GLY A 220 -1.69 5.97 16.09
N ALA A 221 -2.32 4.89 15.61
CA ALA A 221 -3.46 4.98 14.71
C ALA A 221 -4.78 4.92 15.47
N THR A 222 -5.67 5.86 15.16
CA THR A 222 -7.10 5.75 15.53
C THR A 222 -7.67 4.45 14.97
N ASP A 223 -8.57 3.78 15.71
CA ASP A 223 -9.26 2.54 15.34
C ASP A 223 -10.02 2.68 14.00
N ARG A 224 -9.31 2.68 12.89
CA ARG A 224 -9.91 2.55 11.57
C ARG A 224 -9.89 1.09 11.16
N ALA A 225 -11.08 0.54 10.97
CA ALA A 225 -11.25 -0.75 10.31
C ALA A 225 -10.69 -0.65 8.88
N SER A 226 -9.84 -1.59 8.49
CA SER A 226 -9.39 -1.73 7.10
C SER A 226 -10.24 -2.80 6.44
N PHE A 227 -10.83 -2.44 5.31
CA PHE A 227 -11.57 -3.37 4.47
C PHE A 227 -10.68 -3.83 3.32
N GLN A 228 -10.70 -5.11 3.03
CA GLN A 228 -10.27 -5.65 1.75
C GLN A 228 -11.44 -6.45 1.19
N ASN A 229 -12.07 -5.92 0.18
CA ASN A 229 -13.14 -6.60 -0.55
C ASN A 229 -12.90 -6.46 -2.04
N PHE A 230 -13.47 -7.37 -2.80
CA PHE A 230 -13.60 -7.29 -4.25
C PHE A 230 -15.03 -6.96 -4.60
N SER A 231 -15.21 -6.10 -5.60
CA SER A 231 -16.49 -5.84 -6.26
C SER A 231 -16.58 -6.66 -7.55
N PHE A 232 -17.78 -7.04 -7.95
CA PHE A 232 -18.06 -7.82 -9.14
C PHE A 232 -19.05 -7.10 -10.03
#